data_487454361f8abeff1f3655c5613f9a70
#
_entry.id   487454361f8abeff1f3655c5613f9a70
#
_cell.length_a   1.000
_cell.length_b   1.000
_cell.length_c   1.000
_cell.angle_alpha   90.00
_cell.angle_beta   90.00
_cell.angle_gamma   90.00
#
_symmetry.space_group_name_H-M   'P 1'
#
loop_
_entity.id
_entity.type
_entity.pdbx_description
1 polymer ?
#
loop_
_entity_poly.entity_id
_entity_poly.type
_entity_poly.pdbx_seq_one_letter_code
_entity_poly.pdbx_strand_id
1 'polypeptide(L)'
;MNPVQYNRRSYLQQMLYGSAGLFSLEAWNRKRSDAAAIGPNDQIKVTRIETFVLKNSWVFVKVSTDAGITGWGEMLKDDAKACAAGALEVGDYLVGKDPRRVTHHWQAIHRGAFYRGGPIKTAISSGIDMALWDITGKCYGVPAYKLLGGPTRDRVRVYGRVGGETGVTAMKVGPGTTRTPFKYVEGKKFVDEVAERFKALRDRFGSGVDIGIDFHGAVQPPTAALLIKALEPYDPWFYEEIVQCLNVD
;
A
#
# COMPACT_ATOMS: atom_id res chain seq x y z
N MET A 1 19.15 -29.33 -12.70
CA MET A 1 19.07 -28.69 -11.36
C MET A 1 17.63 -28.29 -11.11
N ASN A 2 16.97 -28.93 -10.16
CA ASN A 2 15.55 -28.65 -9.86
C ASN A 2 15.42 -27.28 -9.19
N PRO A 3 14.44 -26.45 -9.56
CA PRO A 3 14.18 -25.18 -8.89
C PRO A 3 13.64 -25.43 -7.48
N VAL A 4 14.31 -24.87 -6.49
CA VAL A 4 13.87 -24.89 -5.09
C VAL A 4 12.61 -24.05 -4.98
N GLN A 5 11.47 -24.70 -4.78
CA GLN A 5 10.21 -24.02 -4.47
C GLN A 5 10.26 -23.49 -3.02
N TYR A 6 10.46 -22.19 -2.86
CA TYR A 6 10.32 -21.55 -1.57
C TYR A 6 8.83 -21.37 -1.25
N ASN A 7 8.35 -22.15 -0.29
CA ASN A 7 7.01 -22.02 0.29
C ASN A 7 7.08 -21.00 1.44
N ARG A 8 6.11 -20.08 1.51
CA ARG A 8 5.94 -19.09 2.60
C ARG A 8 6.03 -19.71 4.02
N ARG A 9 5.70 -20.99 4.13
CA ARG A 9 5.79 -21.78 5.38
C ARG A 9 7.24 -22.05 5.79
N SER A 10 8.14 -22.30 4.83
CA SER A 10 9.57 -22.55 5.11
C SER A 10 10.32 -21.27 5.46
N TYR A 11 9.94 -20.11 4.89
CA TYR A 11 10.54 -18.83 5.23
C TYR A 11 10.17 -18.39 6.65
N LEU A 12 8.92 -18.55 7.06
CA LEU A 12 8.47 -18.29 8.43
C LEU A 12 9.07 -19.28 9.44
N GLN A 13 9.30 -20.53 9.06
CA GLN A 13 10.00 -21.50 9.91
C GLN A 13 11.47 -21.15 10.12
N GLN A 14 12.17 -20.68 9.11
CA GLN A 14 13.57 -20.25 9.24
C GLN A 14 13.75 -18.99 10.10
N MET A 15 12.81 -18.06 10.08
CA MET A 15 12.82 -16.90 11.01
C MET A 15 12.55 -17.30 12.47
N LEU A 16 11.83 -18.38 12.72
CA LEU A 16 11.51 -18.87 14.06
C LEU A 16 12.65 -19.66 14.73
N TYR A 17 13.61 -20.18 13.97
CA TYR A 17 14.76 -20.92 14.50
C TYR A 17 15.98 -20.04 14.85
N GLY A 18 15.92 -18.73 14.57
CA GLY A 18 17.05 -17.79 14.73
C GLY A 18 17.06 -16.97 16.03
N SER A 19 16.05 -17.05 16.89
CA SER A 19 16.07 -16.39 18.19
C SER A 19 15.27 -17.20 19.22
N ALA A 20 15.91 -17.55 20.30
CA ALA A 20 15.38 -18.34 21.41
C ALA A 20 14.11 -17.68 22.01
N GLY A 21 12.98 -18.24 21.71
CA GLY A 21 11.69 -17.91 22.29
C GLY A 21 10.64 -18.83 21.72
N LEU A 22 10.41 -19.97 22.41
CA LEU A 22 9.33 -20.92 22.13
C LEU A 22 7.95 -20.28 22.32
N PHE A 23 7.54 -19.46 21.34
CA PHE A 23 6.12 -19.21 21.12
C PHE A 23 5.64 -20.21 20.07
N SER A 24 4.99 -21.29 20.53
CA SER A 24 4.47 -22.31 19.66
C SER A 24 3.43 -21.71 18.71
N LEU A 25 3.46 -22.12 17.44
CA LEU A 25 2.42 -21.80 16.44
C LEU A 25 1.00 -22.17 16.95
N GLU A 26 0.93 -23.13 17.89
CA GLU A 26 -0.29 -23.55 18.58
C GLU A 26 -0.80 -22.48 19.56
N ALA A 27 0.06 -21.73 20.24
CA ALA A 27 -0.36 -20.63 21.12
C ALA A 27 -0.91 -19.45 20.31
N TRP A 28 -0.39 -19.22 19.09
CA TRP A 28 -0.96 -18.23 18.16
C TRP A 28 -2.34 -18.69 17.64
N ASN A 29 -2.47 -19.96 17.26
CA ASN A 29 -3.74 -20.49 16.76
C ASN A 29 -4.78 -20.61 17.89
N ARG A 30 -4.40 -20.97 19.12
CA ARG A 30 -5.30 -20.97 20.27
C ARG A 30 -5.82 -19.60 20.64
N LYS A 31 -4.99 -18.55 20.63
CA LYS A 31 -5.48 -17.17 20.86
C LYS A 31 -6.44 -16.67 19.78
N ARG A 32 -6.47 -17.28 18.61
CA ARG A 32 -7.47 -16.97 17.54
C ARG A 32 -8.80 -17.69 17.74
N SER A 33 -8.81 -18.83 18.45
CA SER A 33 -10.03 -19.62 18.64
C SER A 33 -10.85 -19.19 19.87
N ASP A 34 -10.24 -18.44 20.81
CA ASP A 34 -10.89 -18.08 22.07
C ASP A 34 -11.52 -16.67 22.08
N ALA A 35 -11.34 -15.87 21.04
CA ALA A 35 -12.17 -14.69 20.83
C ALA A 35 -13.53 -15.19 20.33
N ALA A 36 -14.51 -15.25 21.23
CA ALA A 36 -15.88 -15.58 20.87
C ALA A 36 -16.28 -14.73 19.65
N ALA A 37 -16.72 -15.38 18.57
CA ALA A 37 -17.19 -14.67 17.39
C ALA A 37 -18.30 -13.72 17.83
N ILE A 38 -18.14 -12.43 17.57
CA ILE A 38 -19.16 -11.44 17.88
C ILE A 38 -20.30 -11.68 16.92
N GLY A 39 -21.48 -12.01 17.46
CA GLY A 39 -22.67 -12.22 16.66
C GLY A 39 -23.10 -10.94 15.94
N PRO A 40 -23.86 -11.05 14.84
CA PRO A 40 -24.30 -9.89 14.08
C PRO A 40 -25.17 -8.90 14.90
N ASN A 41 -25.81 -9.37 15.95
CA ASN A 41 -26.67 -8.59 16.84
C ASN A 41 -25.96 -8.11 18.11
N ASP A 42 -24.74 -8.57 18.37
CA ASP A 42 -23.98 -8.14 19.54
C ASP A 42 -23.55 -6.67 19.36
N GLN A 43 -23.61 -5.92 20.44
CA GLN A 43 -23.11 -4.54 20.43
C GLN A 43 -21.60 -4.53 20.55
N ILE A 44 -20.95 -3.73 19.73
CA ILE A 44 -19.52 -3.44 19.79
C ILE A 44 -19.29 -1.96 19.51
N LYS A 45 -18.39 -1.34 20.24
CA LYS A 45 -18.11 0.11 20.11
C LYS A 45 -16.61 0.37 20.04
N VAL A 46 -16.24 1.33 19.21
CA VAL A 46 -14.90 1.89 19.23
C VAL A 46 -14.66 2.58 20.57
N THR A 47 -13.54 2.26 21.21
CA THR A 47 -13.14 2.86 22.48
C THR A 47 -11.98 3.82 22.34
N ARG A 48 -11.07 3.58 21.38
CA ARG A 48 -9.86 4.39 21.23
C ARG A 48 -9.29 4.30 19.81
N ILE A 49 -8.69 5.41 19.39
CA ILE A 49 -7.87 5.49 18.18
C ILE A 49 -6.47 5.93 18.56
N GLU A 50 -5.47 5.28 18.00
CA GLU A 50 -4.05 5.55 18.21
C GLU A 50 -3.35 5.63 16.88
N THR A 51 -2.35 6.49 16.76
CA THR A 51 -1.51 6.61 15.56
C THR A 51 -0.05 6.34 15.90
N PHE A 52 0.64 5.69 14.96
CA PHE A 52 2.04 5.30 15.11
C PHE A 52 2.82 5.77 13.89
N VAL A 53 3.75 6.70 14.08
CA VAL A 53 4.69 7.15 13.05
C VAL A 53 6.00 6.42 13.27
N LEU A 54 6.37 5.54 12.36
CA LEU A 54 7.62 4.79 12.45
C LEU A 54 8.77 5.59 11.84
N LYS A 55 10.00 5.24 12.22
CA LYS A 55 11.23 5.94 11.83
C LYS A 55 11.37 6.17 10.32
N ASN A 56 10.82 5.29 9.51
CA ASN A 56 10.89 5.37 8.04
C ASN A 56 9.64 6.00 7.41
N SER A 57 8.95 6.85 8.15
CA SER A 57 7.74 7.56 7.72
C SER A 57 6.50 6.68 7.47
N TRP A 58 6.49 5.43 7.88
CA TRP A 58 5.27 4.60 7.88
C TRP A 58 4.31 5.11 8.94
N VAL A 59 3.05 5.29 8.58
CA VAL A 59 2.02 5.82 9.48
C VAL A 59 0.90 4.81 9.61
N PHE A 60 0.71 4.29 10.80
CA PHE A 60 -0.37 3.35 11.09
C PHE A 60 -1.41 3.97 12.00
N VAL A 61 -2.66 3.58 11.82
CA VAL A 61 -3.76 3.84 12.73
C VAL A 61 -4.24 2.52 13.33
N LYS A 62 -4.47 2.52 14.63
CA LYS A 62 -5.05 1.41 15.37
C LYS A 62 -6.39 1.85 15.95
N VAL A 63 -7.43 1.10 15.68
CA VAL A 63 -8.76 1.27 16.24
C VAL A 63 -9.02 0.15 17.24
N SER A 64 -9.33 0.49 18.48
CA SER A 64 -9.64 -0.46 19.57
C SER A 64 -11.13 -0.45 19.90
N THR A 65 -11.66 -1.60 20.33
CA THR A 65 -13.06 -1.77 20.68
C THR A 65 -13.23 -2.27 22.11
N ASP A 66 -14.44 -2.12 22.67
CA ASP A 66 -14.84 -2.63 23.98
C ASP A 66 -14.89 -4.17 24.05
N ALA A 67 -14.97 -4.84 22.90
CA ALA A 67 -14.87 -6.30 22.79
C ALA A 67 -13.42 -6.83 22.72
N GLY A 68 -12.40 -5.98 22.91
CA GLY A 68 -10.99 -6.36 22.82
C GLY A 68 -10.49 -6.62 21.40
N ILE A 69 -11.34 -6.45 20.38
CA ILE A 69 -10.94 -6.55 18.99
C ILE A 69 -10.28 -5.25 18.55
N THR A 70 -9.17 -5.35 17.82
CA THR A 70 -8.45 -4.21 17.28
C THR A 70 -8.28 -4.35 15.78
N GLY A 71 -8.36 -3.21 15.07
CA GLY A 71 -8.06 -3.13 13.63
C GLY A 71 -6.91 -2.19 13.36
N TRP A 72 -6.23 -2.45 12.25
CA TRP A 72 -5.09 -1.68 11.80
C TRP A 72 -5.31 -1.19 10.37
N GLY A 73 -4.85 0.03 10.11
CA GLY A 73 -4.77 0.61 8.79
C GLY A 73 -3.49 1.39 8.61
N GLU A 74 -3.13 1.64 7.35
CA GLU A 74 -1.95 2.40 6.96
C GLU A 74 -2.36 3.71 6.28
N MET A 75 -1.62 4.77 6.53
CA MET A 75 -1.83 6.09 5.95
C MET A 75 -0.60 6.54 5.16
N LEU A 76 -0.76 7.65 4.41
CA LEU A 76 0.29 8.22 3.59
C LEU A 76 1.52 8.62 4.42
N LYS A 77 2.68 8.16 3.99
CA LYS A 77 3.97 8.42 4.66
C LYS A 77 4.48 9.86 4.48
N ASP A 78 4.20 10.50 3.34
CA ASP A 78 4.77 11.80 3.02
C ASP A 78 4.05 12.76 3.93
N ASP A 79 3.17 13.12 4.31
CA ASP A 79 2.61 14.01 5.32
C ASP A 79 2.31 13.30 6.67
N ALA A 80 3.23 12.47 7.12
CA ALA A 80 3.03 11.54 8.25
C ALA A 80 2.45 12.21 9.51
N LYS A 81 2.98 13.36 9.90
CA LYS A 81 2.50 14.08 11.11
C LYS A 81 1.11 14.64 10.93
N ALA A 82 0.80 15.16 9.74
CA ALA A 82 -0.53 15.69 9.43
C ALA A 82 -1.57 14.55 9.37
N CYS A 83 -1.21 13.42 8.75
CA CYS A 83 -2.08 12.23 8.73
C CYS A 83 -2.32 11.69 10.15
N ALA A 84 -1.28 11.60 10.99
CA ALA A 84 -1.41 11.12 12.36
C ALA A 84 -2.32 12.02 13.20
N ALA A 85 -2.12 13.34 13.14
CA ALA A 85 -2.95 14.31 13.89
C ALA A 85 -4.41 14.31 13.40
N GLY A 86 -4.62 14.35 12.08
CA GLY A 86 -5.95 14.33 11.50
C GLY A 86 -6.71 13.02 11.74
N ALA A 87 -6.02 11.88 11.84
CA ALA A 87 -6.66 10.61 12.20
C ALA A 87 -7.17 10.60 13.64
N LEU A 88 -6.49 11.27 14.57
CA LEU A 88 -6.98 11.42 15.94
C LEU A 88 -8.22 12.33 15.99
N GLU A 89 -8.21 13.46 15.26
CA GLU A 89 -9.36 14.35 15.16
C GLU A 89 -10.61 13.65 14.58
N VAL A 90 -10.43 12.92 13.48
CA VAL A 90 -11.50 12.09 12.90
C VAL A 90 -11.91 10.97 13.85
N GLY A 91 -10.97 10.46 14.64
CA GLY A 91 -11.18 9.41 15.63
C GLY A 91 -12.24 9.78 16.69
N ASP A 92 -12.28 11.01 17.11
CA ASP A 92 -13.27 11.51 18.07
C ASP A 92 -14.71 11.26 17.60
N TYR A 93 -14.94 11.33 16.28
CA TYR A 93 -16.23 10.98 15.69
C TYR A 93 -16.58 9.49 15.88
N LEU A 94 -15.59 8.59 15.82
CA LEU A 94 -15.80 7.13 15.81
C LEU A 94 -16.00 6.56 17.22
N VAL A 95 -15.45 7.19 18.26
CA VAL A 95 -15.58 6.69 19.64
C VAL A 95 -17.05 6.56 20.02
N GLY A 96 -17.40 5.41 20.61
CA GLY A 96 -18.76 5.04 20.97
C GLY A 96 -19.64 4.51 19.85
N LYS A 97 -19.15 4.44 18.59
CA LYS A 97 -19.91 3.93 17.44
C LYS A 97 -19.54 2.48 17.11
N ASP A 98 -20.45 1.78 16.45
CA ASP A 98 -20.21 0.42 15.96
C ASP A 98 -19.27 0.45 14.75
N PRO A 99 -18.05 -0.12 14.86
CA PRO A 99 -17.05 -0.10 13.79
C PRO A 99 -17.47 -0.86 12.53
N ARG A 100 -18.44 -1.78 12.61
CA ARG A 100 -18.89 -2.62 11.49
C ARG A 100 -19.73 -1.85 10.46
N ARG A 101 -20.16 -0.63 10.78
CA ARG A 101 -20.84 0.26 9.83
C ARG A 101 -19.85 0.95 8.89
N VAL A 102 -18.93 0.18 8.30
CA VAL A 102 -17.76 0.68 7.56
C VAL A 102 -18.15 1.70 6.49
N THR A 103 -19.07 1.34 5.60
CA THR A 103 -19.52 2.23 4.51
C THR A 103 -20.17 3.52 5.05
N HIS A 104 -20.93 3.43 6.15
CA HIS A 104 -21.51 4.60 6.79
C HIS A 104 -20.42 5.53 7.33
N HIS A 105 -19.41 5.00 8.00
CA HIS A 105 -18.32 5.78 8.54
C HIS A 105 -17.48 6.43 7.44
N TRP A 106 -17.19 5.69 6.37
CA TRP A 106 -16.55 6.26 5.20
C TRP A 106 -17.32 7.45 4.63
N GLN A 107 -18.64 7.29 4.46
CA GLN A 107 -19.50 8.38 3.98
C GLN A 107 -19.50 9.58 4.95
N ALA A 108 -19.60 9.35 6.25
CA ALA A 108 -19.62 10.41 7.26
C ALA A 108 -18.28 11.18 7.27
N ILE A 109 -17.16 10.49 7.24
CA ILE A 109 -15.82 11.10 7.21
C ILE A 109 -15.61 11.88 5.90
N HIS A 110 -15.93 11.27 4.76
CA HIS A 110 -15.73 11.91 3.46
C HIS A 110 -16.65 13.13 3.23
N ARG A 111 -17.93 13.05 3.65
CA ARG A 111 -18.93 14.10 3.42
C ARG A 111 -19.10 15.06 4.58
N GLY A 112 -18.58 14.74 5.76
CA GLY A 112 -18.78 15.53 6.98
C GLY A 112 -18.13 16.91 6.95
N ALA A 113 -17.16 17.14 6.07
CA ALA A 113 -16.51 18.43 5.90
C ALA A 113 -16.98 19.12 4.63
N PHE A 114 -17.07 20.47 4.67
CA PHE A 114 -17.39 21.29 3.50
C PHE A 114 -16.30 21.13 2.41
N TYR A 115 -15.02 21.25 2.80
CA TYR A 115 -13.88 21.00 1.92
C TYR A 115 -13.50 19.53 1.96
N ARG A 116 -13.68 18.84 0.85
CA ARG A 116 -13.47 17.40 0.71
C ARG A 116 -12.21 17.08 -0.07
N GLY A 117 -11.71 15.85 0.11
CA GLY A 117 -10.62 15.32 -0.67
C GLY A 117 -9.25 15.86 -0.26
N GLY A 118 -8.31 15.75 -1.20
CA GLY A 118 -6.89 15.99 -0.99
C GLY A 118 -6.16 14.79 -0.39
N PRO A 119 -4.83 14.70 -0.59
CA PRO A 119 -4.08 13.49 -0.25
C PRO A 119 -4.13 13.15 1.24
N ILE A 120 -4.00 14.14 2.12
CA ILE A 120 -4.00 13.93 3.57
C ILE A 120 -5.35 13.40 4.06
N LYS A 121 -6.47 14.09 3.71
CA LYS A 121 -7.80 13.65 4.14
C LYS A 121 -8.18 12.28 3.58
N THR A 122 -7.80 12.02 2.34
CA THR A 122 -8.07 10.72 1.70
C THR A 122 -7.23 9.62 2.35
N ALA A 123 -5.97 9.88 2.69
CA ALA A 123 -5.12 8.94 3.40
C ALA A 123 -5.65 8.60 4.80
N ILE A 124 -6.13 9.61 5.54
CA ILE A 124 -6.77 9.41 6.85
C ILE A 124 -8.03 8.53 6.71
N SER A 125 -8.91 8.88 5.78
CA SER A 125 -10.13 8.12 5.52
C SER A 125 -9.81 6.67 5.14
N SER A 126 -8.82 6.44 4.29
CA SER A 126 -8.37 5.12 3.85
C SER A 126 -7.80 4.30 5.00
N GLY A 127 -6.92 4.88 5.82
CA GLY A 127 -6.36 4.18 6.97
C GLY A 127 -7.40 3.75 7.99
N ILE A 128 -8.35 4.64 8.29
CA ILE A 128 -9.47 4.32 9.19
C ILE A 128 -10.37 3.25 8.55
N ASP A 129 -10.70 3.35 7.28
CA ASP A 129 -11.52 2.37 6.55
C ASP A 129 -10.89 0.98 6.59
N MET A 130 -9.59 0.86 6.31
CA MET A 130 -8.84 -0.40 6.45
C MET A 130 -8.94 -0.99 7.87
N ALA A 131 -8.79 -0.15 8.90
CA ALA A 131 -8.90 -0.60 10.29
C ALA A 131 -10.31 -1.10 10.62
N LEU A 132 -11.35 -0.45 10.12
CA LEU A 132 -12.74 -0.87 10.33
C LEU A 132 -13.08 -2.16 9.59
N TRP A 133 -12.58 -2.36 8.36
CA TRP A 133 -12.69 -3.64 7.64
C TRP A 133 -11.94 -4.77 8.35
N ASP A 134 -10.77 -4.50 8.93
CA ASP A 134 -10.01 -5.46 9.72
C ASP A 134 -10.79 -5.88 10.99
N ILE A 135 -11.39 -4.94 11.72
CA ILE A 135 -12.28 -5.23 12.85
C ILE A 135 -13.47 -6.07 12.39
N THR A 136 -14.13 -5.67 11.31
CA THR A 136 -15.34 -6.35 10.82
C THR A 136 -15.03 -7.79 10.42
N GLY A 137 -13.91 -8.02 9.72
CA GLY A 137 -13.43 -9.35 9.38
C GLY A 137 -13.15 -10.21 10.62
N LYS A 138 -12.51 -9.62 11.64
CA LYS A 138 -12.23 -10.29 12.91
C LYS A 138 -13.50 -10.62 13.68
N CYS A 139 -14.48 -9.71 13.71
CA CYS A 139 -15.79 -9.95 14.31
C CYS A 139 -16.49 -11.17 13.69
N TYR A 140 -16.47 -11.28 12.38
CA TYR A 140 -17.14 -12.37 11.65
C TYR A 140 -16.27 -13.62 11.43
N GLY A 141 -15.03 -13.61 11.91
CA GLY A 141 -14.11 -14.74 11.75
C GLY A 141 -13.65 -14.99 10.31
N VAL A 142 -13.71 -13.96 9.45
CA VAL A 142 -13.33 -14.05 8.04
C VAL A 142 -12.31 -12.96 7.68
N PRO A 143 -11.39 -13.20 6.74
CA PRO A 143 -10.50 -12.17 6.26
C PRO A 143 -11.26 -11.10 5.44
N ALA A 144 -10.81 -9.85 5.51
CA ALA A 144 -11.46 -8.70 4.88
C ALA A 144 -11.78 -8.92 3.39
N TYR A 145 -10.88 -9.59 2.64
CA TYR A 145 -11.11 -9.82 1.20
C TYR A 145 -12.37 -10.66 0.91
N LYS A 146 -12.79 -11.52 1.83
CA LYS A 146 -14.05 -12.28 1.70
C LYS A 146 -15.28 -11.39 1.86
N LEU A 147 -15.18 -10.36 2.72
CA LEU A 147 -16.25 -9.37 2.88
C LEU A 147 -16.36 -8.45 1.65
N LEU A 148 -15.26 -8.27 0.93
CA LEU A 148 -15.18 -7.46 -0.30
C LEU A 148 -15.53 -8.25 -1.59
N GLY A 149 -16.10 -9.45 -1.47
CA GLY A 149 -16.55 -10.25 -2.61
C GLY A 149 -15.70 -11.49 -2.92
N GLY A 150 -14.59 -11.70 -2.21
CA GLY A 150 -13.72 -12.86 -2.37
C GLY A 150 -12.66 -12.72 -3.48
N PRO A 151 -11.82 -13.75 -3.65
CA PRO A 151 -10.74 -13.71 -4.62
C PRO A 151 -11.26 -14.00 -6.04
N THR A 152 -10.76 -13.26 -7.01
CA THR A 152 -10.96 -13.55 -8.43
C THR A 152 -9.90 -14.50 -8.99
N ARG A 153 -8.81 -14.70 -8.27
CA ARG A 153 -7.67 -15.57 -8.63
C ARG A 153 -6.87 -15.97 -7.40
N ASP A 154 -6.19 -17.11 -7.47
CA ASP A 154 -5.39 -17.63 -6.34
C ASP A 154 -3.95 -17.08 -6.33
N ARG A 155 -3.51 -16.51 -7.45
CA ARG A 155 -2.15 -15.97 -7.62
C ARG A 155 -2.19 -14.64 -8.36
N VAL A 156 -1.29 -13.74 -7.96
CA VAL A 156 -1.06 -12.45 -8.61
C VAL A 156 0.39 -12.39 -9.05
N ARG A 157 0.63 -12.04 -10.32
CA ARG A 157 1.98 -11.73 -10.80
C ARG A 157 2.46 -10.47 -10.11
N VAL A 158 3.70 -10.50 -9.61
CA VAL A 158 4.33 -9.35 -8.96
C VAL A 158 5.53 -8.89 -9.77
N TYR A 159 5.82 -7.61 -9.72
CA TYR A 159 7.08 -7.07 -10.20
C TYR A 159 8.02 -6.76 -9.03
N GLY A 160 9.32 -6.86 -9.28
CA GLY A 160 10.38 -6.54 -8.32
C GLY A 160 11.11 -5.25 -8.67
N ARG A 161 12.14 -4.96 -7.88
CA ARG A 161 13.11 -3.90 -8.18
C ARG A 161 14.33 -4.47 -8.87
N VAL A 162 15.03 -3.64 -9.67
CA VAL A 162 16.30 -4.04 -10.30
C VAL A 162 17.31 -4.47 -9.23
N GLY A 163 17.82 -5.68 -9.38
CA GLY A 163 18.85 -6.24 -8.49
C GLY A 163 18.32 -6.85 -7.18
N GLY A 164 17.02 -6.91 -6.97
CA GLY A 164 16.44 -7.33 -5.69
C GLY A 164 16.06 -8.81 -5.58
N GLU A 165 15.61 -9.45 -6.66
CA GLU A 165 15.07 -10.82 -6.55
C GLU A 165 15.38 -11.66 -7.79
N THR A 166 15.83 -12.89 -7.57
CA THR A 166 15.97 -13.89 -8.62
C THR A 166 14.59 -14.49 -8.95
N GLY A 167 14.28 -14.62 -10.23
CA GLY A 167 13.06 -15.30 -10.70
C GLY A 167 11.85 -14.39 -10.92
N VAL A 168 11.96 -13.08 -10.79
CA VAL A 168 10.91 -12.17 -11.25
C VAL A 168 10.92 -12.03 -12.76
N THR A 169 9.73 -12.03 -13.37
CA THR A 169 9.54 -11.83 -14.82
C THR A 169 9.11 -10.41 -15.17
N ALA A 170 9.03 -9.53 -14.18
CA ALA A 170 8.68 -8.13 -14.33
C ALA A 170 9.40 -7.27 -13.30
N MET A 171 9.71 -6.03 -13.65
CA MET A 171 10.32 -5.06 -12.76
C MET A 171 9.79 -3.65 -13.00
N LYS A 172 9.90 -2.81 -11.98
CA LYS A 172 9.61 -1.37 -12.07
C LYS A 172 10.87 -0.58 -11.73
N VAL A 173 11.17 0.44 -12.54
CA VAL A 173 12.36 1.27 -12.40
C VAL A 173 11.95 2.74 -12.38
N GLY A 174 12.76 3.59 -11.75
CA GLY A 174 12.62 5.05 -11.85
C GLY A 174 13.43 5.61 -13.03
N PRO A 175 13.23 6.88 -13.39
CA PRO A 175 13.98 7.55 -14.46
C PRO A 175 15.46 7.73 -14.16
N GLY A 176 15.88 7.48 -12.92
CA GLY A 176 17.29 7.45 -12.50
C GLY A 176 17.93 8.81 -12.20
N THR A 177 17.27 9.88 -12.53
CA THR A 177 17.74 11.24 -12.20
C THR A 177 17.01 11.76 -10.99
N THR A 178 17.75 12.38 -10.06
CA THR A 178 17.16 13.09 -8.93
C THR A 178 16.76 14.48 -9.40
N ARG A 179 15.52 14.86 -9.23
CA ARG A 179 15.03 16.18 -9.59
C ARG A 179 14.73 17.01 -8.36
N THR A 180 15.17 18.25 -8.42
CA THR A 180 14.73 19.28 -7.48
C THR A 180 13.67 20.10 -8.20
N PRO A 181 12.37 19.98 -7.90
CA PRO A 181 11.27 20.50 -8.71
C PRO A 181 11.37 21.98 -9.07
N PHE A 182 12.01 22.77 -8.22
CA PHE A 182 12.14 24.24 -8.42
C PHE A 182 13.46 24.69 -9.06
N LYS A 183 14.36 23.77 -9.39
CA LYS A 183 15.71 24.10 -9.90
C LYS A 183 16.03 23.46 -11.25
N TYR A 184 15.12 22.68 -11.79
CA TYR A 184 15.38 21.88 -12.95
C TYR A 184 14.33 22.14 -14.05
N VAL A 185 14.81 22.44 -15.23
CA VAL A 185 14.00 22.50 -16.45
C VAL A 185 14.38 21.29 -17.30
N GLU A 186 13.42 20.46 -17.57
CA GLU A 186 13.59 19.25 -18.37
C GLU A 186 13.82 19.63 -19.84
N GLY A 187 14.87 19.08 -20.40
CA GLY A 187 15.24 19.30 -21.78
C GLY A 187 15.64 17.99 -22.46
N LYS A 188 16.12 18.12 -23.72
CA LYS A 188 16.54 16.98 -24.53
C LYS A 188 17.55 16.08 -23.83
N LYS A 189 18.52 16.65 -23.12
CA LYS A 189 19.53 15.90 -22.36
C LYS A 189 18.88 14.93 -21.35
N PHE A 190 17.86 15.39 -20.61
CA PHE A 190 17.12 14.53 -19.69
C PHE A 190 16.43 13.34 -20.39
N VAL A 191 15.82 13.61 -21.55
CA VAL A 191 15.16 12.57 -22.35
C VAL A 191 16.18 11.53 -22.81
N ASP A 192 17.32 11.98 -23.34
CA ASP A 192 18.39 11.11 -23.81
C ASP A 192 18.97 10.24 -22.67
N GLU A 193 19.24 10.83 -21.48
CA GLU A 193 19.76 10.10 -20.31
C GLU A 193 18.79 9.02 -19.80
N VAL A 194 17.49 9.31 -19.78
CA VAL A 194 16.46 8.34 -19.39
C VAL A 194 16.39 7.21 -20.43
N ALA A 195 16.42 7.53 -21.73
CA ALA A 195 16.37 6.54 -22.79
C ALA A 195 17.60 5.62 -22.78
N GLU A 196 18.80 6.17 -22.64
CA GLU A 196 20.06 5.40 -22.54
C GLU A 196 20.03 4.44 -21.34
N ARG A 197 19.57 4.94 -20.19
CA ARG A 197 19.46 4.13 -18.98
C ARG A 197 18.43 2.99 -19.16
N PHE A 198 17.28 3.27 -19.74
CA PHE A 198 16.26 2.26 -19.97
C PHE A 198 16.73 1.23 -21.00
N LYS A 199 17.40 1.69 -22.08
CA LYS A 199 18.07 0.81 -23.04
C LYS A 199 19.03 -0.15 -22.37
N ALA A 200 19.91 0.35 -21.51
CA ALA A 200 20.88 -0.50 -20.78
C ALA A 200 20.19 -1.56 -19.91
N LEU A 201 19.03 -1.25 -19.32
CA LEU A 201 18.24 -2.24 -18.60
C LEU A 201 17.63 -3.29 -19.53
N ARG A 202 17.09 -2.87 -20.68
CA ARG A 202 16.56 -3.77 -21.71
C ARG A 202 17.63 -4.69 -22.28
N ASP A 203 18.82 -4.16 -22.57
CA ASP A 203 19.97 -4.95 -23.04
C ASP A 203 20.42 -5.98 -21.99
N ARG A 204 20.38 -5.60 -20.71
CA ARG A 204 20.78 -6.48 -19.60
C ARG A 204 19.78 -7.62 -19.34
N PHE A 205 18.48 -7.35 -19.39
CA PHE A 205 17.43 -8.31 -18.99
C PHE A 205 16.76 -9.01 -20.17
N GLY A 206 17.01 -8.54 -21.39
CA GLY A 206 16.41 -9.10 -22.60
C GLY A 206 14.91 -8.82 -22.72
N SER A 207 14.29 -9.33 -23.79
CA SER A 207 12.86 -9.17 -24.08
C SER A 207 11.94 -10.04 -23.23
N GLY A 208 12.47 -11.01 -22.50
CA GLY A 208 11.68 -11.92 -21.65
C GLY A 208 11.26 -11.33 -20.29
N VAL A 209 11.70 -10.12 -19.97
CA VAL A 209 11.35 -9.44 -18.71
C VAL A 209 10.58 -8.16 -19.00
N ASP A 210 9.40 -8.01 -18.41
CA ASP A 210 8.63 -6.77 -18.50
C ASP A 210 9.24 -5.68 -17.62
N ILE A 211 9.47 -4.49 -18.18
CA ILE A 211 10.07 -3.36 -17.47
C ILE A 211 9.12 -2.17 -17.52
N GLY A 212 8.50 -1.84 -16.39
CA GLY A 212 7.74 -0.60 -16.21
C GLY A 212 8.62 0.54 -15.72
N ILE A 213 8.28 1.79 -16.07
CA ILE A 213 8.99 2.97 -15.61
C ILE A 213 8.05 3.92 -14.87
N ASP A 214 8.49 4.41 -13.70
CA ASP A 214 7.70 5.21 -12.77
C ASP A 214 8.34 6.60 -12.59
N PHE A 215 7.59 7.63 -12.93
CA PHE A 215 8.05 9.02 -12.91
C PHE A 215 7.57 9.85 -11.72
N HIS A 216 6.65 9.31 -10.91
CA HIS A 216 6.06 9.98 -9.75
C HIS A 216 5.48 11.38 -10.05
N GLY A 217 4.79 11.53 -11.17
CA GLY A 217 4.17 12.79 -11.57
C GLY A 217 5.14 13.96 -11.78
N ALA A 218 6.42 13.68 -11.95
CA ALA A 218 7.47 14.70 -11.89
C ALA A 218 7.83 15.30 -13.25
N VAL A 219 7.24 14.84 -14.36
CA VAL A 219 7.54 15.29 -15.72
C VAL A 219 6.44 16.20 -16.24
N GLN A 220 6.83 17.24 -16.99
CA GLN A 220 5.88 18.12 -17.67
C GLN A 220 5.33 17.45 -18.95
N PRO A 221 4.06 17.71 -19.34
CA PRO A 221 3.43 17.04 -20.49
C PRO A 221 4.22 17.09 -21.79
N PRO A 222 4.84 18.21 -22.21
CA PRO A 222 5.64 18.22 -23.45
C PRO A 222 6.85 17.29 -23.38
N THR A 223 7.52 17.21 -22.22
CA THR A 223 8.66 16.31 -22.01
C THR A 223 8.21 14.86 -21.92
N ALA A 224 7.03 14.59 -21.32
CA ALA A 224 6.43 13.26 -21.28
C ALA A 224 6.21 12.69 -22.70
N ALA A 225 5.70 13.50 -23.62
CA ALA A 225 5.53 13.09 -25.03
C ALA A 225 6.85 12.72 -25.70
N LEU A 226 7.94 13.47 -25.42
CA LEU A 226 9.28 13.15 -25.92
C LEU A 226 9.84 11.87 -25.31
N LEU A 227 9.64 11.67 -24.02
CA LEU A 227 10.06 10.45 -23.31
C LEU A 227 9.37 9.21 -23.85
N ILE A 228 8.05 9.26 -24.06
CA ILE A 228 7.31 8.13 -24.63
C ILE A 228 7.92 7.72 -25.98
N LYS A 229 8.13 8.67 -26.89
CA LYS A 229 8.76 8.40 -28.18
C LYS A 229 10.19 7.84 -28.08
N ALA A 230 10.98 8.36 -27.15
CA ALA A 230 12.37 7.93 -26.96
C ALA A 230 12.48 6.53 -26.34
N LEU A 231 11.49 6.14 -25.54
CA LEU A 231 11.46 4.85 -24.85
C LEU A 231 10.76 3.75 -25.65
N GLU A 232 9.86 4.09 -26.57
CA GLU A 232 9.09 3.15 -27.39
C GLU A 232 9.95 2.03 -28.03
N PRO A 233 11.15 2.30 -28.60
CA PRO A 233 11.99 1.25 -29.18
C PRO A 233 12.49 0.19 -28.21
N TYR A 234 12.39 0.43 -26.92
CA TYR A 234 12.84 -0.45 -25.84
C TYR A 234 11.71 -1.21 -25.15
N ASP A 235 10.49 -1.11 -25.68
CA ASP A 235 9.31 -1.86 -25.26
C ASP A 235 9.03 -1.74 -23.74
N PRO A 236 8.75 -0.55 -23.19
CA PRO A 236 8.36 -0.41 -21.80
C PRO A 236 6.98 -1.02 -21.57
N TRP A 237 6.85 -1.80 -20.48
CA TRP A 237 5.60 -2.47 -20.12
C TRP A 237 4.49 -1.48 -19.74
N PHE A 238 4.84 -0.42 -19.01
CA PHE A 238 3.96 0.71 -18.69
C PHE A 238 4.75 1.95 -18.30
N TYR A 239 4.08 3.10 -18.39
CA TYR A 239 4.54 4.37 -17.85
C TYR A 239 3.66 4.71 -16.64
N GLU A 240 4.25 4.76 -15.45
CA GLU A 240 3.53 5.11 -14.23
C GLU A 240 3.75 6.59 -13.92
N GLU A 241 2.64 7.31 -13.67
CA GLU A 241 2.64 8.70 -13.26
C GLU A 241 3.62 9.59 -14.08
N ILE A 242 3.60 9.44 -15.41
CA ILE A 242 4.53 10.19 -16.26
C ILE A 242 4.30 11.70 -16.17
N VAL A 243 3.07 12.12 -15.89
CA VAL A 243 2.66 13.49 -15.58
C VAL A 243 1.89 13.55 -14.27
N GLN A 244 1.64 14.76 -13.75
CA GLN A 244 0.81 14.96 -12.57
C GLN A 244 -0.59 14.40 -12.78
N CYS A 245 -1.15 13.75 -11.75
CA CYS A 245 -2.48 13.10 -11.80
C CYS A 245 -3.65 14.05 -12.13
N LEU A 246 -3.45 15.37 -12.03
CA LEU A 246 -4.42 16.38 -12.43
C LEU A 246 -4.35 16.73 -13.93
N ASN A 247 -3.34 16.27 -14.66
CA ASN A 247 -3.23 16.38 -16.12
C ASN A 247 -3.89 15.16 -16.75
N VAL A 248 -5.17 15.26 -17.02
CA VAL A 248 -5.99 14.16 -17.59
C VAL A 248 -6.38 14.41 -19.06
N ASP A 249 -5.95 15.52 -19.66
CA ASP A 249 -6.24 15.91 -21.04
C ASP A 249 -5.15 15.48 -22.02
#